data_e12aeb1729565c8dbc4ed31068de35a0
#
_entry.id   e12aeb1729565c8dbc4ed31068de35a0
#
_cell.length_a   1.000
_cell.length_b   1.000
_cell.length_c   1.000
_cell.angle_alpha   90.00
_cell.angle_beta   90.00
_cell.angle_gamma   90.00
#
_symmetry.space_group_name_H-M   'P 1'
#
loop_
_entity.id
_entity.type
_entity.pdbx_description
1 polymer ?
#
loop_
_entity_poly.entity_id
_entity_poly.type
_entity_poly.pdbx_seq_one_letter_code
_entity_poly.pdbx_strand_id
1 'polypeptide(L)'
;MNKRVKKLSLAIYWHMHQPVYELEGTYLMPWVRLHAVKDYLDMVLILEKFPKLKLNFNIVPALLDAILDYTENGYHDIHSELTVSDTENLTDEEKAFILNNFSSSKYETMIYRSEYYKELYQKRFAKDVAAIEDFSAQEFSDLMALFNLV
;
A
#
# COMPACT_ATOMS: atom_id res chain seq x y z
N MET A 1 -56.75 -7.98 2.86
CA MET A 1 -55.64 -7.78 3.82
C MET A 1 -54.43 -7.25 3.06
N ASN A 2 -54.09 -5.98 3.22
CA ASN A 2 -52.87 -5.38 2.60
C ASN A 2 -51.63 -5.88 3.39
N LYS A 3 -50.85 -6.76 2.82
CA LYS A 3 -49.58 -7.17 3.38
C LYS A 3 -48.65 -5.93 3.38
N ARG A 4 -48.44 -5.35 4.56
CA ARG A 4 -47.45 -4.29 4.76
C ARG A 4 -46.10 -4.87 4.38
N VAL A 5 -45.54 -4.46 3.24
CA VAL A 5 -44.16 -4.79 2.86
C VAL A 5 -43.23 -4.12 3.90
N LYS A 6 -42.55 -4.94 4.67
CA LYS A 6 -41.54 -4.43 5.62
C LYS A 6 -40.38 -3.89 4.78
N LYS A 7 -40.11 -2.59 4.87
CA LYS A 7 -38.92 -1.99 4.25
C LYS A 7 -37.74 -2.27 5.17
N LEU A 8 -36.67 -2.81 4.58
CA LEU A 8 -35.37 -2.94 5.23
C LEU A 8 -34.52 -1.71 4.82
N SER A 9 -33.90 -1.09 5.80
CA SER A 9 -32.89 -0.04 5.58
C SER A 9 -31.52 -0.61 5.93
N LEU A 10 -30.56 -0.45 5.00
CA LEU A 10 -29.16 -0.82 5.21
C LEU A 10 -28.36 0.47 5.36
N ALA A 11 -27.67 0.62 6.48
CA ALA A 11 -26.71 1.68 6.71
C ALA A 11 -25.29 1.08 6.63
N ILE A 12 -24.48 1.57 5.70
CA ILE A 12 -23.08 1.18 5.56
C ILE A 12 -22.23 2.31 6.13
N TYR A 13 -21.33 1.94 7.03
CA TYR A 13 -20.42 2.86 7.68
C TYR A 13 -18.99 2.33 7.51
N TRP A 14 -18.16 3.07 6.79
CA TRP A 14 -16.77 2.73 6.58
C TRP A 14 -15.88 3.48 7.55
N HIS A 15 -15.12 2.74 8.33
CA HIS A 15 -14.17 3.27 9.28
C HIS A 15 -12.77 3.20 8.70
N MET A 16 -12.17 4.37 8.47
CA MET A 16 -10.83 4.51 7.91
C MET A 16 -9.86 4.89 9.02
N HIS A 17 -8.90 4.03 9.26
CA HIS A 17 -7.87 4.20 10.27
C HIS A 17 -6.56 3.57 9.81
N GLN A 18 -5.45 4.24 10.11
CA GLN A 18 -4.10 3.65 10.04
C GLN A 18 -3.36 4.01 11.33
N PRO A 19 -2.57 3.08 11.89
CA PRO A 19 -1.66 3.41 12.97
C PRO A 19 -0.60 4.39 12.50
N VAL A 20 -0.17 5.26 13.40
CA VAL A 20 0.93 6.19 13.14
C VAL A 20 2.24 5.48 13.50
N TYR A 21 3.03 5.16 12.48
CA TYR A 21 4.37 4.58 12.60
C TYR A 21 5.40 5.61 12.14
N GLU A 22 5.42 6.76 12.78
CA GLU A 22 6.28 7.89 12.45
C GLU A 22 7.40 8.04 13.47
N LEU A 23 8.58 8.36 13.00
CA LEU A 23 9.75 8.69 13.79
C LEU A 23 10.52 9.83 13.11
N GLU A 24 10.64 10.95 13.80
CA GLU A 24 11.43 12.13 13.37
C GLU A 24 11.14 12.58 11.92
N GLY A 25 9.85 12.59 11.53
CA GLY A 25 9.40 13.05 10.22
C GLY A 25 9.39 11.97 9.13
N THR A 26 9.73 10.73 9.46
CA THR A 26 9.74 9.60 8.53
C THR A 26 8.76 8.52 8.97
N TYR A 27 7.91 8.08 8.06
CA TYR A 27 7.05 6.91 8.30
C TYR A 27 7.84 5.62 8.07
N LEU A 28 7.86 4.74 9.07
CA LEU A 28 8.55 3.45 9.00
C LEU A 28 7.83 2.45 8.08
N MET A 29 6.51 2.65 7.87
CA MET A 29 5.65 1.79 7.06
C MET A 29 4.90 2.61 6.02
N PRO A 30 4.70 2.10 4.80
CA PRO A 30 4.10 2.84 3.68
C PRO A 30 2.57 2.87 3.72
N TRP A 31 1.94 2.31 4.77
CA TRP A 31 0.51 1.98 4.76
C TRP A 31 -0.39 3.19 4.64
N VAL A 32 -0.07 4.32 5.29
CA VAL A 32 -0.86 5.55 5.16
C VAL A 32 -0.91 5.98 3.70
N ARG A 33 0.24 6.08 3.04
CA ARG A 33 0.35 6.50 1.64
C ARG A 33 -0.34 5.50 0.70
N LEU A 34 -0.03 4.20 0.81
CA LEU A 34 -0.58 3.18 -0.07
C LEU A 34 -2.10 3.07 0.05
N HIS A 35 -2.64 3.08 1.28
CA HIS A 35 -4.09 3.04 1.48
C HIS A 35 -4.76 4.35 1.04
N ALA A 36 -4.11 5.50 1.22
CA ALA A 36 -4.69 6.78 0.79
C ALA A 36 -4.89 6.84 -0.72
N VAL A 37 -3.87 6.46 -1.51
CA VAL A 37 -3.90 6.57 -2.98
C VAL A 37 -4.65 5.44 -3.67
N LYS A 38 -4.92 4.35 -2.99
CA LYS A 38 -5.66 3.19 -3.53
C LYS A 38 -7.00 3.04 -2.83
N ASP A 39 -7.01 2.42 -1.66
CA ASP A 39 -8.24 1.95 -1.03
C ASP A 39 -9.21 3.07 -0.71
N TYR A 40 -8.76 4.15 -0.08
CA TYR A 40 -9.64 5.25 0.33
C TYR A 40 -10.12 6.07 -0.86
N LEU A 41 -9.24 6.31 -1.83
CA LEU A 41 -9.60 6.99 -3.07
C LEU A 41 -10.58 6.14 -3.89
N ASP A 42 -10.31 4.86 -4.08
CA ASP A 42 -11.16 3.95 -4.85
C ASP A 42 -12.55 3.80 -4.25
N MET A 43 -12.67 3.80 -2.92
CA MET A 43 -13.98 3.78 -2.24
C MET A 43 -14.84 4.97 -2.66
N VAL A 44 -14.27 6.16 -2.83
CA VAL A 44 -14.99 7.36 -3.27
C VAL A 44 -15.27 7.30 -4.78
N LEU A 45 -14.26 6.95 -5.58
CA LEU A 45 -14.40 6.92 -7.04
C LEU A 45 -15.44 5.89 -7.52
N ILE A 46 -15.55 4.74 -6.85
CA ILE A 46 -16.57 3.74 -7.22
C ILE A 46 -17.99 4.25 -7.01
N LEU A 47 -18.21 5.17 -6.04
CA LEU A 47 -19.54 5.74 -5.77
C LEU A 47 -20.05 6.59 -6.93
N GLU A 48 -19.18 7.17 -7.76
CA GLU A 48 -19.57 7.92 -8.94
C GLU A 48 -20.41 7.07 -9.90
N LYS A 49 -20.17 5.75 -9.93
CA LYS A 49 -20.93 4.78 -10.74
C LYS A 49 -22.29 4.44 -10.12
N PHE A 50 -22.51 4.79 -8.84
CA PHE A 50 -23.71 4.45 -8.08
C PHE A 50 -24.30 5.65 -7.36
N PRO A 51 -24.79 6.69 -8.07
CA PRO A 51 -25.19 7.98 -7.50
C PRO A 51 -26.38 7.90 -6.51
N LYS A 52 -27.10 6.78 -6.50
CA LYS A 52 -28.19 6.54 -5.53
C LYS A 52 -27.74 5.87 -4.24
N LEU A 53 -26.52 5.34 -4.20
CA LEU A 53 -25.94 4.75 -3.01
C LEU A 53 -25.46 5.86 -2.08
N LYS A 54 -25.78 5.72 -0.79
CA LYS A 54 -25.32 6.63 0.27
C LYS A 54 -24.55 5.85 1.28
N LEU A 55 -23.34 6.29 1.54
CA LEU A 55 -22.42 5.70 2.51
C LEU A 55 -22.02 6.75 3.55
N ASN A 56 -21.57 6.26 4.70
CA ASN A 56 -20.95 7.09 5.72
C ASN A 56 -19.46 6.71 5.81
N PHE A 57 -18.60 7.72 5.79
CA PHE A 57 -17.18 7.57 6.00
C PHE A 57 -16.81 8.17 7.34
N ASN A 58 -16.02 7.45 8.11
CA ASN A 58 -15.35 7.96 9.29
C ASN A 58 -13.85 7.94 9.04
N ILE A 59 -13.27 9.10 8.88
CA ILE A 59 -11.83 9.29 8.82
C ILE A 59 -11.40 9.74 10.20
N VAL A 60 -10.62 8.92 10.90
CA VAL A 60 -10.15 9.27 12.24
C VAL A 60 -9.11 10.41 12.17
N PRO A 61 -9.06 11.31 13.17
CA PRO A 61 -8.13 12.44 13.15
C PRO A 61 -6.68 12.02 12.92
N ALA A 62 -6.20 10.97 13.58
CA ALA A 62 -4.84 10.47 13.40
C ALA A 62 -4.52 10.05 11.95
N LEU A 63 -5.49 9.51 11.21
CA LEU A 63 -5.31 9.21 9.79
C LEU A 63 -5.26 10.50 8.96
N LEU A 64 -6.12 11.47 9.28
CA LEU A 64 -6.14 12.75 8.58
C LEU A 64 -4.80 13.49 8.77
N ASP A 65 -4.32 13.59 10.01
CA ASP A 65 -3.03 14.18 10.32
C ASP A 65 -1.90 13.49 9.55
N ALA A 66 -1.89 12.14 9.56
CA ALA A 66 -0.88 11.37 8.83
C ALA A 66 -0.93 11.60 7.30
N ILE A 67 -2.11 11.81 6.70
CA ILE A 67 -2.22 12.17 5.28
C ILE A 67 -1.68 13.59 5.03
N LEU A 68 -1.97 14.52 5.92
CA LEU A 68 -1.47 15.90 5.83
C LEU A 68 0.05 15.97 5.97
N ASP A 69 0.65 15.08 6.76
CA ASP A 69 2.11 14.96 6.84
C ASP A 69 2.74 14.69 5.46
N TYR A 70 2.17 13.78 4.68
CA TYR A 70 2.65 13.52 3.32
C TYR A 70 2.37 14.66 2.33
N THR A 71 1.23 15.33 2.46
CA THR A 71 0.78 16.31 1.45
C THR A 71 1.23 17.72 1.72
N GLU A 72 1.42 18.11 2.98
CA GLU A 72 1.69 19.49 3.39
C GLU A 72 2.99 19.65 4.17
N ASN A 73 3.37 18.64 4.97
CA ASN A 73 4.52 18.75 5.86
C ASN A 73 5.82 18.14 5.28
N GLY A 74 5.74 17.55 4.09
CA GLY A 74 6.89 16.99 3.38
C GLY A 74 7.42 15.69 3.98
N TYR A 75 6.62 14.99 4.81
CA TYR A 75 6.99 13.68 5.34
C TYR A 75 6.97 12.62 4.24
N HIS A 76 7.73 11.59 4.41
CA HIS A 76 7.84 10.46 3.49
C HIS A 76 7.91 9.15 4.27
N ASP A 77 7.84 8.04 3.57
CA ASP A 77 8.12 6.71 4.15
C ASP A 77 9.39 6.11 3.55
N ILE A 78 10.02 5.22 4.29
CA ILE A 78 11.26 4.54 3.88
C ILE A 78 11.09 3.86 2.52
N HIS A 79 9.91 3.29 2.22
CA HIS A 79 9.66 2.64 0.94
C HIS A 79 9.61 3.64 -0.21
N SER A 80 8.99 4.81 0.00
CA SER A 80 8.93 5.87 -1.03
C SER A 80 10.32 6.47 -1.29
N GLU A 81 11.11 6.64 -0.25
CA GLU A 81 12.48 7.13 -0.34
C GLU A 81 13.36 6.17 -1.16
N LEU A 82 13.34 4.90 -0.82
CA LEU A 82 14.10 3.88 -1.56
C LEU A 82 13.62 3.76 -3.01
N THR A 83 12.31 3.89 -3.27
CA THR A 83 11.76 3.77 -4.63
C THR A 83 12.33 4.80 -5.61
N VAL A 84 12.75 5.97 -5.12
CA VAL A 84 13.34 7.03 -5.96
C VAL A 84 14.87 7.06 -5.90
N SER A 85 15.48 6.15 -5.14
CA SER A 85 16.93 6.06 -5.01
C SER A 85 17.57 5.44 -6.26
N ASP A 86 18.82 5.80 -6.52
CA ASP A 86 19.63 5.18 -7.56
C ASP A 86 20.03 3.76 -7.15
N THR A 87 19.47 2.77 -7.81
CA THR A 87 19.66 1.34 -7.49
C THR A 87 21.09 0.84 -7.69
N GLU A 88 21.91 1.53 -8.49
CA GLU A 88 23.35 1.21 -8.65
C GLU A 88 24.18 1.56 -7.40
N ASN A 89 23.69 2.50 -6.61
CA ASN A 89 24.38 3.02 -5.43
C ASN A 89 23.77 2.60 -4.10
N LEU A 90 22.81 1.67 -4.09
CA LEU A 90 22.21 1.14 -2.86
C LEU A 90 23.24 0.41 -1.99
N THR A 91 23.21 0.67 -0.70
CA THR A 91 23.99 -0.08 0.30
C THR A 91 23.45 -1.51 0.47
N ASP A 92 24.22 -2.37 1.06
CA ASP A 92 23.78 -3.76 1.34
C ASP A 92 22.61 -3.81 2.33
N GLU A 93 22.55 -2.87 3.28
CA GLU A 93 21.44 -2.71 4.20
C GLU A 93 20.16 -2.31 3.49
N GLU A 94 20.22 -1.37 2.56
CA GLU A 94 19.07 -0.95 1.74
C GLU A 94 18.58 -2.07 0.83
N LYS A 95 19.49 -2.78 0.17
CA LYS A 95 19.16 -3.96 -0.64
C LYS A 95 18.49 -5.05 0.19
N ALA A 96 19.03 -5.34 1.37
CA ALA A 96 18.42 -6.28 2.30
C ALA A 96 17.03 -5.83 2.77
N PHE A 97 16.85 -4.52 3.02
CA PHE A 97 15.55 -3.95 3.36
C PHE A 97 14.55 -4.14 2.23
N ILE A 98 14.95 -3.85 0.98
CA ILE A 98 14.09 -4.02 -0.21
C ILE A 98 13.65 -5.48 -0.33
N LEU A 99 14.57 -6.43 -0.29
CA LEU A 99 14.24 -7.85 -0.39
C LEU A 99 13.32 -8.35 0.72
N ASN A 100 13.40 -7.77 1.92
CA ASN A 100 12.58 -8.18 3.06
C ASN A 100 11.20 -7.51 3.10
N ASN A 101 11.03 -6.32 2.52
CA ASN A 101 9.84 -5.50 2.73
C ASN A 101 9.01 -5.25 1.48
N PHE A 102 9.62 -5.20 0.28
CA PHE A 102 8.92 -4.92 -0.97
C PHE A 102 8.21 -6.15 -1.59
N SER A 103 8.08 -7.22 -0.82
CA SER A 103 7.27 -8.39 -1.14
C SER A 103 6.20 -8.68 -0.07
N SER A 104 5.92 -7.72 0.80
CA SER A 104 4.98 -7.88 1.92
C SER A 104 3.49 -7.78 1.53
N SER A 105 3.19 -7.63 0.25
CA SER A 105 1.82 -7.65 -0.29
C SER A 105 1.26 -9.07 -0.34
N LYS A 106 -0.08 -9.18 -0.38
CA LYS A 106 -0.75 -10.50 -0.44
C LYS A 106 -0.46 -11.20 -1.77
N TYR A 107 0.25 -12.32 -1.73
CA TYR A 107 0.79 -12.98 -2.93
C TYR A 107 -0.31 -13.47 -3.88
N GLU A 108 -1.41 -14.08 -3.40
CA GLU A 108 -2.44 -14.64 -4.29
C GLU A 108 -3.23 -13.58 -5.07
N THR A 109 -3.45 -12.42 -4.48
CA THR A 109 -4.34 -11.38 -5.04
C THR A 109 -3.61 -10.17 -5.57
N MET A 110 -2.35 -9.98 -5.23
CA MET A 110 -1.55 -8.81 -5.59
C MET A 110 -0.31 -9.24 -6.38
N ILE A 111 0.62 -9.96 -5.76
CA ILE A 111 1.89 -10.35 -6.40
C ILE A 111 1.64 -11.22 -7.64
N TYR A 112 0.77 -12.22 -7.55
CA TYR A 112 0.51 -13.17 -8.63
C TYR A 112 -0.33 -12.62 -9.80
N ARG A 113 -0.74 -11.37 -9.75
CA ARG A 113 -1.33 -10.68 -10.90
C ARG A 113 -0.32 -10.36 -11.99
N SER A 114 0.95 -10.19 -11.63
CA SER A 114 2.08 -10.00 -12.55
C SER A 114 2.95 -11.25 -12.53
N GLU A 115 3.11 -11.91 -13.68
CA GLU A 115 4.03 -13.07 -13.76
C GLU A 115 5.45 -12.66 -13.38
N TYR A 116 5.90 -11.50 -13.80
CA TYR A 116 7.23 -11.00 -13.48
C TYR A 116 7.41 -10.70 -11.99
N TYR A 117 6.42 -10.11 -11.32
CA TYR A 117 6.49 -9.89 -9.87
C TYR A 117 6.50 -11.23 -9.11
N LYS A 118 5.72 -12.19 -9.58
CA LYS A 118 5.72 -13.55 -9.06
C LYS A 118 7.10 -14.22 -9.21
N GLU A 119 7.77 -14.07 -10.36
CA GLU A 119 9.13 -14.59 -10.58
C GLU A 119 10.13 -13.98 -9.59
N LEU A 120 10.11 -12.65 -9.42
CA LEU A 120 10.96 -11.95 -8.46
C LEU A 120 10.66 -12.38 -7.01
N TYR A 121 9.39 -12.54 -6.67
CA TYR A 121 8.96 -13.06 -5.38
C TYR A 121 9.48 -14.48 -5.14
N GLN A 122 9.31 -15.38 -6.11
CA GLN A 122 9.80 -16.77 -6.00
C GLN A 122 11.32 -16.82 -5.91
N LYS A 123 12.02 -15.99 -6.65
CA LYS A 123 13.48 -15.82 -6.59
C LYS A 123 13.92 -15.41 -5.18
N ARG A 124 13.21 -14.43 -4.57
CA ARG A 124 13.47 -13.97 -3.19
C ARG A 124 13.31 -15.09 -2.16
N PHE A 125 12.32 -15.97 -2.31
CA PHE A 125 12.00 -17.02 -1.37
C PHE A 125 12.53 -18.41 -1.76
N ALA A 126 13.32 -18.52 -2.82
CA ALA A 126 13.94 -19.77 -3.24
C ALA A 126 15.01 -20.27 -2.26
N LYS A 127 15.57 -19.38 -1.44
CA LYS A 127 16.54 -19.67 -0.40
C LYS A 127 16.03 -19.09 0.93
N ASP A 128 16.40 -19.68 2.06
CA ASP A 128 16.03 -19.19 3.40
C ASP A 128 16.49 -17.75 3.62
N VAL A 129 17.69 -17.41 3.13
CA VAL A 129 18.21 -16.06 3.09
C VAL A 129 18.45 -15.71 1.62
N ALA A 130 17.78 -14.66 1.12
CA ALA A 130 18.06 -14.15 -0.22
C ALA A 130 19.46 -13.55 -0.23
N ALA A 131 20.29 -14.00 -1.13
CA ALA A 131 21.58 -13.39 -1.35
C ALA A 131 21.38 -12.11 -2.17
N ILE A 132 21.89 -10.98 -1.67
CA ILE A 132 21.80 -9.67 -2.33
C ILE A 132 22.41 -9.74 -3.73
N GLU A 133 23.50 -10.48 -3.88
CA GLU A 133 24.22 -10.70 -5.13
C GLU A 133 23.44 -11.51 -6.19
N ASP A 134 22.37 -12.16 -5.80
CA ASP A 134 21.49 -12.85 -6.74
C ASP A 134 20.62 -11.87 -7.55
N PHE A 135 20.50 -10.60 -7.11
CA PHE A 135 19.63 -9.59 -7.71
C PHE A 135 20.43 -8.49 -8.40
N SER A 136 20.05 -8.16 -9.62
CA SER A 136 20.58 -7.01 -10.37
C SER A 136 19.97 -5.68 -9.87
N ALA A 137 20.63 -4.56 -10.16
CA ALA A 137 20.10 -3.22 -9.89
C ALA A 137 18.72 -3.01 -10.54
N GLN A 138 18.50 -3.53 -11.75
CA GLN A 138 17.22 -3.48 -12.42
C GLN A 138 16.13 -4.25 -11.65
N GLU A 139 16.43 -5.45 -11.15
CA GLU A 139 15.46 -6.23 -10.35
C GLU A 139 15.11 -5.57 -9.02
N PHE A 140 16.03 -4.84 -8.39
CA PHE A 140 15.72 -4.00 -7.23
C PHE A 140 14.76 -2.87 -7.62
N SER A 141 15.01 -2.17 -8.72
CA SER A 141 14.11 -1.13 -9.25
C SER A 141 12.72 -1.70 -9.53
N ASP A 142 12.66 -2.85 -10.19
CA ASP A 142 11.39 -3.50 -10.56
C ASP A 142 10.59 -3.97 -9.33
N LEU A 143 11.25 -4.52 -8.30
CA LEU A 143 10.60 -4.88 -7.03
C LEU A 143 9.94 -3.67 -6.38
N MET A 144 10.66 -2.54 -6.31
CA MET A 144 10.15 -1.30 -5.73
C MET A 144 8.99 -0.73 -6.54
N ALA A 145 9.10 -0.71 -7.87
CA ALA A 145 8.02 -0.24 -8.74
C ALA A 145 6.77 -1.13 -8.63
N LEU A 146 6.92 -2.44 -8.72
CA LEU A 146 5.82 -3.40 -8.64
C LEU A 146 5.10 -3.36 -7.30
N PHE A 147 5.82 -3.23 -6.19
CA PHE A 147 5.22 -3.08 -4.86
C PHE A 147 4.30 -1.84 -4.77
N ASN A 148 4.67 -0.74 -5.39
CA ASN A 148 3.87 0.48 -5.38
C ASN A 148 2.68 0.43 -6.35
N LEU A 149 2.67 -0.48 -7.33
CA LEU A 149 1.62 -0.62 -8.34
C LEU A 149 0.49 -1.60 -7.96
N VAL A 150 0.73 -2.54 -7.04
CA VAL A 150 -0.23 -3.59 -6.66
C VAL A 150 -1.14 -3.26 -5.50
#